data_54943499864ec4967e9ead8afeccbe3c
#
_entry.id   54943499864ec4967e9ead8afeccbe3c
#
_cell.length_a   1.000
_cell.length_b   1.000
_cell.length_c   1.000
_cell.angle_alpha   90.00
_cell.angle_beta   90.00
_cell.angle_gamma   90.00
#
_symmetry.space_group_name_H-M   'P 1'
#
loop_
_entity.id
_entity.type
_entity.pdbx_description
1 polymer ?
#
loop_
_entity_poly.entity_id
_entity_poly.type
_entity_poly.pdbx_seq_one_letter_code
_entity_poly.pdbx_strand_id
1 'polypeptide(L)'
;MRPLRAALAGHAGGLPATFWWLWAGALVNALATFIFPFLAVFLTSRGFSPSAAGLTAAAFGAGGVLASALGGVLADRVGRRTTLLLALGSGAFTAGVLGLLDSPALIVAFVFAFGLGANMGRPAIGATVADVVPAPDRARAFGLLYWATNLGMGVSMAVGGFVASRSWLALFLADAGTMLLFALLVWRRLPETRPAPSAETASAVPGYGAVFADRRFSLWLALHVAFALVFLQFAVSGTIDMSRHGLTPTAIGLVLSMNGVLIVAIQPWATSRLSRRPPARVLAAATLLVGVGYGGYALCREGWHYALATVVWTLGEVAYLPIASALVAELAPAQLRGRYQGAYSLAWGVASCLAPALGPAVLEALGARPLWVGCLLVALAAAVGQLALGRAREGSQVGERPAPYAGP
;
A
#
# COMPACT_ATOMS: atom_id res chain seq x y z
N MET A 1 -0.25 28.16 17.87
CA MET A 1 0.26 26.92 18.46
C MET A 1 -0.67 26.24 19.50
N ARG A 2 -1.48 27.00 20.28
CA ARG A 2 -2.44 26.43 21.24
C ARG A 2 -3.59 25.58 20.60
N PRO A 3 -4.23 25.96 19.46
CA PRO A 3 -5.31 25.15 18.89
C PRO A 3 -4.83 23.81 18.32
N LEU A 4 -3.61 23.76 17.78
CA LEU A 4 -3.03 22.51 17.27
C LEU A 4 -2.71 21.51 18.40
N ARG A 5 -2.23 22.01 19.55
CA ARG A 5 -1.99 21.18 20.76
C ARG A 5 -3.31 20.66 21.35
N ALA A 6 -4.37 21.46 21.37
CA ALA A 6 -5.68 21.03 21.84
C ALA A 6 -6.33 19.99 20.91
N ALA A 7 -6.20 20.18 19.60
CA ALA A 7 -6.65 19.18 18.62
C ALA A 7 -5.88 17.87 18.73
N LEU A 8 -4.53 17.93 18.85
CA LEU A 8 -3.71 16.73 19.04
C LEU A 8 -4.00 16.04 20.39
N ALA A 9 -4.21 16.78 21.47
CA ALA A 9 -4.57 16.20 22.77
C ALA A 9 -5.94 15.52 22.75
N GLY A 10 -6.93 16.10 22.05
CA GLY A 10 -8.25 15.47 21.86
C GLY A 10 -8.20 14.21 20.98
N HIS A 11 -7.28 14.15 20.00
CA HIS A 11 -7.12 12.99 19.13
C HIS A 11 -6.17 11.93 19.73
N ALA A 12 -5.26 12.30 20.62
CA ALA A 12 -4.29 11.40 21.26
C ALA A 12 -4.77 10.87 22.62
N GLY A 13 -5.73 11.51 23.28
CA GLY A 13 -6.23 11.09 24.59
C GLY A 13 -6.99 9.76 24.55
N GLY A 14 -6.86 8.93 25.61
CA GLY A 14 -7.70 7.75 25.83
C GLY A 14 -7.24 6.45 25.15
N LEU A 15 -6.20 6.45 24.29
CA LEU A 15 -5.66 5.21 23.73
C LEU A 15 -4.65 4.55 24.67
N PRO A 16 -4.62 3.20 24.76
CA PRO A 16 -3.73 2.47 25.67
C PRO A 16 -2.24 2.71 25.36
N ALA A 17 -1.38 2.65 26.37
CA ALA A 17 0.07 2.79 26.20
C ALA A 17 0.66 1.77 25.21
N THR A 18 0.12 0.54 25.19
CA THR A 18 0.51 -0.51 24.23
C THR A 18 0.32 -0.07 22.79
N PHE A 19 -0.79 0.64 22.47
CA PHE A 19 -1.01 1.21 21.15
C PHE A 19 0.07 2.23 20.79
N TRP A 20 0.47 3.10 21.72
CA TRP A 20 1.47 4.13 21.45
C TRP A 20 2.87 3.56 21.21
N TRP A 21 3.23 2.46 21.90
CA TRP A 21 4.48 1.75 21.60
C TRP A 21 4.46 1.09 20.22
N LEU A 22 3.33 0.50 19.84
CA LEU A 22 3.13 -0.06 18.50
C LEU A 22 3.19 1.02 17.41
N TRP A 23 2.54 2.16 17.66
CA TRP A 23 2.53 3.32 16.77
C TRP A 23 3.95 3.91 16.59
N ALA A 24 4.68 4.10 17.69
CA ALA A 24 6.06 4.61 17.65
C ALA A 24 6.98 3.65 16.88
N GLY A 25 6.87 2.35 17.12
CA GLY A 25 7.63 1.35 16.36
C GLY A 25 7.28 1.34 14.87
N ALA A 26 6.01 1.43 14.52
CA ALA A 26 5.57 1.52 13.13
C ALA A 26 6.07 2.79 12.44
N LEU A 27 6.05 3.94 13.13
CA LEU A 27 6.61 5.20 12.61
C LEU A 27 8.12 5.08 12.38
N VAL A 28 8.87 4.58 13.37
CA VAL A 28 10.32 4.38 13.25
C VAL A 28 10.65 3.47 12.07
N ASN A 29 9.92 2.37 11.91
CA ASN A 29 10.11 1.46 10.78
C ASN A 29 9.79 2.14 9.45
N ALA A 30 8.71 2.94 9.39
CA ALA A 30 8.31 3.64 8.18
C ALA A 30 9.31 4.73 7.76
N LEU A 31 10.03 5.36 8.72
CA LEU A 31 11.05 6.38 8.45
C LEU A 31 12.26 5.84 7.67
N ALA A 32 12.46 4.53 7.62
CA ALA A 32 13.55 3.89 6.89
C ALA A 32 13.07 2.72 6.01
N THR A 33 11.86 2.76 5.48
CA THR A 33 11.39 1.81 4.47
C THR A 33 11.99 2.18 3.12
N PHE A 34 13.30 1.98 2.97
CA PHE A 34 14.08 2.44 1.82
C PHE A 34 14.18 1.42 0.69
N ILE A 35 14.24 0.13 1.04
CA ILE A 35 14.65 -0.92 0.10
C ILE A 35 13.71 -0.99 -1.10
N PHE A 36 12.42 -1.16 -0.89
CA PHE A 36 11.50 -1.39 -1.99
C PHE A 36 11.46 -0.26 -3.03
N PRO A 37 11.37 1.04 -2.67
CA PRO A 37 11.36 2.12 -3.65
C PRO A 37 12.67 2.30 -4.41
N PHE A 38 13.81 1.95 -3.81
CA PHE A 38 15.11 2.09 -4.44
C PHE A 38 15.68 0.78 -4.99
N LEU A 39 14.98 -0.36 -4.81
CA LEU A 39 15.42 -1.67 -5.22
C LEU A 39 15.73 -1.73 -6.73
N ALA A 40 14.84 -1.18 -7.55
CA ALA A 40 15.04 -1.18 -9.00
C ALA A 40 16.26 -0.36 -9.43
N VAL A 41 16.47 0.81 -8.83
CA VAL A 41 17.64 1.66 -9.09
C VAL A 41 18.91 0.97 -8.62
N PHE A 42 18.89 0.31 -7.47
CA PHE A 42 20.01 -0.50 -6.97
C PHE A 42 20.36 -1.61 -7.95
N LEU A 43 19.37 -2.39 -8.40
CA LEU A 43 19.59 -3.51 -9.31
C LEU A 43 20.12 -3.06 -10.68
N THR A 44 19.56 -1.98 -11.24
CA THR A 44 20.05 -1.44 -12.53
C THR A 44 21.46 -0.84 -12.38
N SER A 45 21.82 -0.24 -11.25
CA SER A 45 23.19 0.21 -10.99
C SER A 45 24.21 -0.94 -10.87
N ARG A 46 23.71 -2.18 -10.58
CA ARG A 46 24.48 -3.43 -10.57
C ARG A 46 24.48 -4.15 -11.92
N GLY A 47 23.97 -3.53 -12.99
CA GLY A 47 23.96 -4.07 -14.34
C GLY A 47 22.79 -5.01 -14.67
N PHE A 48 21.77 -5.10 -13.80
CA PHE A 48 20.54 -5.82 -14.15
C PHE A 48 19.80 -5.06 -15.25
N SER A 49 19.22 -5.81 -16.22
CA SER A 49 18.30 -5.21 -17.16
C SER A 49 17.02 -4.75 -16.43
N PRO A 50 16.26 -3.80 -16.99
CA PRO A 50 14.98 -3.36 -16.41
C PRO A 50 14.03 -4.52 -16.13
N SER A 51 13.90 -5.47 -17.05
CA SER A 51 13.09 -6.69 -16.87
C SER A 51 13.56 -7.53 -15.70
N ALA A 52 14.88 -7.78 -15.60
CA ALA A 52 15.44 -8.54 -14.48
C ALA A 52 15.24 -7.83 -13.14
N ALA A 53 15.41 -6.51 -13.10
CA ALA A 53 15.12 -5.70 -11.91
C ALA A 53 13.64 -5.75 -11.54
N GLY A 54 12.75 -5.68 -12.52
CA GLY A 54 11.31 -5.80 -12.35
C GLY A 54 10.87 -7.15 -11.83
N LEU A 55 11.39 -8.26 -12.40
CA LEU A 55 11.12 -9.60 -11.92
C LEU A 55 11.63 -9.84 -10.49
N THR A 56 12.81 -9.28 -10.18
CA THR A 56 13.33 -9.29 -8.80
C THR A 56 12.42 -8.54 -7.84
N ALA A 57 11.93 -7.35 -8.23
CA ALA A 57 10.98 -6.59 -7.42
C ALA A 57 9.61 -7.31 -7.30
N ALA A 58 9.19 -8.05 -8.34
CA ALA A 58 7.99 -8.90 -8.27
C ALA A 58 8.14 -10.04 -7.23
N ALA A 59 9.37 -10.57 -7.02
CA ALA A 59 9.64 -11.54 -5.97
C ALA A 59 9.36 -10.95 -4.56
N PHE A 60 9.64 -9.66 -4.32
CA PHE A 60 9.22 -8.98 -3.08
C PHE A 60 7.70 -9.00 -2.92
N GLY A 61 6.95 -8.69 -3.98
CA GLY A 61 5.49 -8.76 -3.98
C GLY A 61 4.97 -10.17 -3.67
N ALA A 62 5.55 -11.20 -4.29
CA ALA A 62 5.19 -12.60 -4.06
C ALA A 62 5.46 -13.02 -2.59
N GLY A 63 6.60 -12.61 -2.03
CA GLY A 63 6.89 -12.77 -0.60
C GLY A 63 5.83 -12.10 0.28
N GLY A 64 5.40 -10.88 -0.08
CA GLY A 64 4.35 -10.14 0.63
C GLY A 64 2.97 -10.80 0.59
N VAL A 65 2.57 -11.41 -0.53
CA VAL A 65 1.32 -12.18 -0.65
C VAL A 65 1.35 -13.39 0.29
N LEU A 66 2.43 -14.17 0.25
CA LEU A 66 2.62 -15.32 1.13
C LEU A 66 2.68 -14.89 2.60
N ALA A 67 3.32 -13.74 2.89
CA ALA A 67 3.40 -13.15 4.21
C ALA A 67 2.04 -12.85 4.82
N SER A 68 1.10 -12.34 4.02
CA SER A 68 -0.24 -12.00 4.48
C SER A 68 -1.00 -13.24 4.96
N ALA A 69 -0.85 -14.36 4.24
CA ALA A 69 -1.46 -15.64 4.61
C ALA A 69 -0.80 -16.24 5.86
N LEU A 70 0.53 -16.33 5.86
CA LEU A 70 1.30 -16.91 6.98
C LEU A 70 1.20 -16.05 8.24
N GLY A 71 1.27 -14.72 8.10
CA GLY A 71 1.24 -13.79 9.23
C GLY A 71 -0.06 -13.85 10.03
N GLY A 72 -1.20 -14.01 9.36
CA GLY A 72 -2.48 -14.22 10.04
C GLY A 72 -2.51 -15.52 10.85
N VAL A 73 -2.10 -16.63 10.20
CA VAL A 73 -2.03 -17.94 10.87
C VAL A 73 -1.06 -17.94 12.05
N LEU A 74 0.12 -17.34 11.88
CA LEU A 74 1.11 -17.23 12.96
C LEU A 74 0.59 -16.37 14.10
N ALA A 75 0.01 -15.19 13.78
CA ALA A 75 -0.55 -14.31 14.80
C ALA A 75 -1.60 -15.05 15.67
N ASP A 76 -2.40 -15.93 15.07
CA ASP A 76 -3.41 -16.71 15.79
C ASP A 76 -2.83 -17.94 16.52
N ARG A 77 -1.79 -18.59 15.99
CA ARG A 77 -1.23 -19.81 16.58
C ARG A 77 -0.14 -19.54 17.61
N VAL A 78 0.82 -18.67 17.31
CA VAL A 78 1.98 -18.42 18.17
C VAL A 78 1.90 -17.09 18.93
N GLY A 79 0.93 -16.23 18.58
CA GLY A 79 0.69 -14.96 19.24
C GLY A 79 1.14 -13.74 18.41
N ARG A 80 0.57 -12.58 18.77
CA ARG A 80 0.78 -11.32 18.04
C ARG A 80 2.21 -10.82 18.20
N ARG A 81 2.68 -10.80 19.44
CA ARG A 81 4.05 -10.36 19.80
C ARG A 81 5.12 -11.22 19.14
N THR A 82 4.98 -12.54 19.22
CA THR A 82 5.94 -13.49 18.63
C THR A 82 5.98 -13.35 17.10
N THR A 83 4.82 -13.22 16.45
CA THR A 83 4.74 -13.01 14.98
C THR A 83 5.42 -11.71 14.56
N LEU A 84 5.22 -10.62 15.30
CA LEU A 84 5.90 -9.34 15.04
C LEU A 84 7.41 -9.45 15.18
N LEU A 85 7.91 -10.14 16.22
CA LEU A 85 9.35 -10.33 16.42
C LEU A 85 9.97 -11.18 15.31
N LEU A 86 9.30 -12.26 14.89
CA LEU A 86 9.73 -13.08 13.75
C LEU A 86 9.75 -12.29 12.44
N ALA A 87 8.72 -11.50 12.17
CA ALA A 87 8.62 -10.67 10.99
C ALA A 87 9.73 -9.61 10.92
N LEU A 88 9.90 -8.85 12.00
CA LEU A 88 10.91 -7.79 12.08
C LEU A 88 12.32 -8.35 12.10
N GLY A 89 12.56 -9.45 12.81
CA GLY A 89 13.87 -10.10 12.87
C GLY A 89 14.28 -10.71 11.53
N SER A 90 13.39 -11.47 10.87
CA SER A 90 13.66 -12.03 9.55
C SER A 90 13.81 -10.94 8.47
N GLY A 91 12.96 -9.90 8.53
CA GLY A 91 13.07 -8.74 7.64
C GLY A 91 14.41 -8.01 7.82
N ALA A 92 14.81 -7.72 9.05
CA ALA A 92 16.10 -7.07 9.35
C ALA A 92 17.30 -7.90 8.89
N PHE A 93 17.27 -9.20 9.15
CA PHE A 93 18.32 -10.12 8.70
C PHE A 93 18.44 -10.13 7.18
N THR A 94 17.33 -10.33 6.47
CA THR A 94 17.33 -10.37 5.01
C THR A 94 17.72 -9.03 4.39
N ALA A 95 17.28 -7.89 4.96
CA ALA A 95 17.69 -6.56 4.54
C ALA A 95 19.20 -6.36 4.70
N GLY A 96 19.76 -6.70 5.86
CA GLY A 96 21.19 -6.54 6.14
C GLY A 96 22.08 -7.39 5.22
N VAL A 97 21.67 -8.64 4.96
CA VAL A 97 22.41 -9.54 4.05
C VAL A 97 22.28 -9.08 2.60
N LEU A 98 21.10 -8.62 2.17
CA LEU A 98 20.84 -8.21 0.78
C LEU A 98 21.84 -7.17 0.26
N GLY A 99 22.26 -6.24 1.11
CA GLY A 99 23.29 -5.22 0.77
C GLY A 99 24.69 -5.77 0.51
N LEU A 100 24.95 -7.03 0.89
CA LEU A 100 26.26 -7.70 0.76
C LEU A 100 26.31 -8.72 -0.37
N LEU A 101 25.17 -8.97 -1.04
CA LEU A 101 25.06 -10.02 -2.07
C LEU A 101 25.46 -9.48 -3.44
N ASP A 102 26.24 -10.30 -4.18
CA ASP A 102 26.60 -10.04 -5.58
C ASP A 102 25.94 -11.05 -6.54
N SER A 103 25.60 -12.26 -6.06
CA SER A 103 24.97 -13.31 -6.88
C SER A 103 23.51 -12.94 -7.22
N PRO A 104 23.14 -12.84 -8.52
CA PRO A 104 21.77 -12.50 -8.93
C PRO A 104 20.72 -13.48 -8.34
N ALA A 105 20.99 -14.76 -8.32
CA ALA A 105 20.08 -15.77 -7.79
C ALA A 105 19.83 -15.58 -6.27
N LEU A 106 20.91 -15.29 -5.51
CA LEU A 106 20.77 -14.99 -4.08
C LEU A 106 20.03 -13.68 -3.85
N ILE A 107 20.28 -12.65 -4.66
CA ILE A 107 19.54 -11.37 -4.56
C ILE A 107 18.04 -11.62 -4.74
N VAL A 108 17.61 -12.37 -5.76
CA VAL A 108 16.18 -12.69 -5.96
C VAL A 108 15.59 -13.45 -4.77
N ALA A 109 16.31 -14.46 -4.26
CA ALA A 109 15.86 -15.26 -3.11
C ALA A 109 15.73 -14.40 -1.84
N PHE A 110 16.71 -13.52 -1.57
CA PHE A 110 16.68 -12.63 -0.41
C PHE A 110 15.67 -11.49 -0.56
N VAL A 111 15.41 -10.99 -1.76
CA VAL A 111 14.31 -10.02 -2.02
C VAL A 111 12.96 -10.66 -1.74
N PHE A 112 12.74 -11.91 -2.16
CA PHE A 112 11.53 -12.68 -1.81
C PHE A 112 11.40 -12.84 -0.29
N ALA A 113 12.46 -13.29 0.38
CA ALA A 113 12.49 -13.47 1.83
C ALA A 113 12.30 -12.16 2.59
N PHE A 114 12.85 -11.04 2.08
CA PHE A 114 12.63 -9.70 2.61
C PHE A 114 11.17 -9.28 2.46
N GLY A 115 10.55 -9.52 1.31
CA GLY A 115 9.12 -9.28 1.08
C GLY A 115 8.25 -10.06 2.06
N LEU A 116 8.62 -11.31 2.35
CA LEU A 116 7.96 -12.15 3.34
C LEU A 116 8.10 -11.53 4.74
N GLY A 117 9.31 -11.26 5.21
CA GLY A 117 9.57 -10.71 6.54
C GLY A 117 8.91 -9.34 6.75
N ALA A 118 9.11 -8.40 5.82
CA ALA A 118 8.59 -7.04 5.92
C ALA A 118 7.05 -6.95 5.98
N ASN A 119 6.33 -7.91 5.41
CA ASN A 119 4.87 -7.88 5.35
C ASN A 119 4.18 -8.83 6.34
N MET A 120 4.87 -9.85 6.87
CA MET A 120 4.29 -10.87 7.75
C MET A 120 3.76 -10.29 9.08
N GLY A 121 4.29 -9.15 9.54
CA GLY A 121 3.84 -8.47 10.74
C GLY A 121 2.52 -7.70 10.61
N ARG A 122 2.06 -7.39 9.39
CA ARG A 122 0.87 -6.54 9.17
C ARG A 122 -0.40 -7.09 9.80
N PRO A 123 -0.76 -8.39 9.64
CA PRO A 123 -1.92 -8.96 10.32
C PRO A 123 -1.82 -8.91 11.85
N ALA A 124 -0.61 -9.13 12.39
CA ALA A 124 -0.37 -9.08 13.82
C ALA A 124 -0.51 -7.65 14.39
N ILE A 125 -0.08 -6.61 13.65
CA ILE A 125 -0.33 -5.20 14.01
C ILE A 125 -1.84 -4.94 14.09
N GLY A 126 -2.59 -5.32 13.05
CA GLY A 126 -4.03 -5.14 13.00
C GLY A 126 -4.76 -5.86 14.14
N ALA A 127 -4.38 -7.11 14.42
CA ALA A 127 -4.92 -7.90 15.52
C ALA A 127 -4.59 -7.27 16.88
N THR A 128 -3.34 -6.83 17.10
CA THR A 128 -2.95 -6.15 18.36
C THR A 128 -3.80 -4.91 18.60
N VAL A 129 -4.03 -4.07 17.57
CA VAL A 129 -4.92 -2.89 17.69
C VAL A 129 -6.34 -3.31 18.08
N ALA A 130 -6.87 -4.35 17.41
CA ALA A 130 -8.21 -4.84 17.72
C ALA A 130 -8.33 -5.42 19.14
N ASP A 131 -7.25 -6.02 19.67
CA ASP A 131 -7.21 -6.62 20.99
C ASP A 131 -7.08 -5.56 22.11
N VAL A 132 -6.28 -4.49 21.90
CA VAL A 132 -5.97 -3.52 22.96
C VAL A 132 -6.80 -2.24 22.92
N VAL A 133 -7.38 -1.89 21.76
CA VAL A 133 -8.13 -0.64 21.57
C VAL A 133 -9.64 -0.92 21.65
N PRO A 134 -10.40 -0.18 22.49
CA PRO A 134 -11.85 -0.30 22.54
C PRO A 134 -12.51 -0.09 21.17
N ALA A 135 -13.57 -0.83 20.88
CA ALA A 135 -14.23 -0.83 19.57
C ALA A 135 -14.57 0.56 19.00
N PRO A 136 -15.09 1.53 19.80
CA PRO A 136 -15.38 2.87 19.27
C PRO A 136 -14.14 3.64 18.81
N ASP A 137 -12.95 3.36 19.37
CA ASP A 137 -11.70 4.06 19.08
C ASP A 137 -10.83 3.38 18.01
N ARG A 138 -11.17 2.18 17.56
CA ARG A 138 -10.37 1.41 16.58
C ARG A 138 -10.17 2.15 15.28
N ALA A 139 -11.21 2.78 14.74
CA ALA A 139 -11.11 3.55 13.51
C ALA A 139 -10.08 4.69 13.63
N ARG A 140 -10.06 5.37 14.80
CA ARG A 140 -9.10 6.42 15.13
C ARG A 140 -7.67 5.85 15.22
N ALA A 141 -7.49 4.71 15.89
CA ALA A 141 -6.20 4.05 16.03
C ALA A 141 -5.60 3.63 14.67
N PHE A 142 -6.40 3.02 13.81
CA PHE A 142 -5.97 2.67 12.45
C PHE A 142 -5.65 3.92 11.61
N GLY A 143 -6.42 5.00 11.76
CA GLY A 143 -6.13 6.29 11.13
C GLY A 143 -4.78 6.87 11.56
N LEU A 144 -4.44 6.79 12.84
CA LEU A 144 -3.15 7.24 13.37
C LEU A 144 -1.99 6.37 12.86
N LEU A 145 -2.15 5.05 12.77
CA LEU A 145 -1.15 4.16 12.17
C LEU A 145 -0.95 4.45 10.68
N TYR A 146 -2.02 4.67 9.94
CA TYR A 146 -1.96 5.05 8.53
C TYR A 146 -1.22 6.38 8.37
N TRP A 147 -1.50 7.36 9.21
CA TRP A 147 -0.82 8.66 9.21
C TRP A 147 0.68 8.52 9.50
N ALA A 148 1.05 7.73 10.53
CA ALA A 148 2.44 7.45 10.85
C ALA A 148 3.19 6.80 9.69
N THR A 149 2.56 5.83 9.03
CA THR A 149 3.15 5.13 7.88
C THR A 149 3.40 6.08 6.71
N ASN A 150 2.42 6.93 6.36
CA ASN A 150 2.57 7.87 5.24
C ASN A 150 3.59 8.99 5.54
N LEU A 151 3.58 9.52 6.77
CA LEU A 151 4.60 10.48 7.21
C LEU A 151 5.99 9.87 7.14
N GLY A 152 6.14 8.66 7.69
CA GLY A 152 7.40 7.92 7.66
C GLY A 152 7.87 7.65 6.23
N MET A 153 6.99 7.19 5.34
CA MET A 153 7.31 6.95 3.93
C MET A 153 7.74 8.23 3.20
N GLY A 154 7.04 9.36 3.42
CA GLY A 154 7.43 10.64 2.81
C GLY A 154 8.86 11.05 3.19
N VAL A 155 9.22 10.94 4.48
CA VAL A 155 10.57 11.19 4.98
C VAL A 155 11.55 10.15 4.42
N SER A 156 11.15 8.88 4.43
CA SER A 156 11.95 7.76 3.93
C SER A 156 12.38 7.96 2.48
N MET A 157 11.51 8.43 1.60
CA MET A 157 11.85 8.66 0.20
C MET A 157 12.97 9.70 0.05
N ALA A 158 12.87 10.83 0.75
CA ALA A 158 13.89 11.89 0.69
C ALA A 158 15.23 11.44 1.31
N VAL A 159 15.18 10.88 2.53
CA VAL A 159 16.38 10.41 3.25
C VAL A 159 17.00 9.22 2.53
N GLY A 160 16.18 8.27 2.05
CA GLY A 160 16.64 7.09 1.32
C GLY A 160 17.37 7.45 0.04
N GLY A 161 16.87 8.41 -0.74
CA GLY A 161 17.55 8.90 -1.94
C GLY A 161 18.92 9.51 -1.62
N PHE A 162 19.02 10.29 -0.53
CA PHE A 162 20.27 10.86 -0.08
C PHE A 162 21.27 9.80 0.40
N VAL A 163 20.81 8.81 1.16
CA VAL A 163 21.65 7.68 1.62
C VAL A 163 22.09 6.82 0.44
N ALA A 164 21.17 6.48 -0.48
CA ALA A 164 21.47 5.69 -1.66
C ALA A 164 22.53 6.31 -2.57
N SER A 165 22.55 7.66 -2.69
CA SER A 165 23.55 8.38 -3.48
C SER A 165 24.97 8.29 -2.91
N ARG A 166 25.12 7.86 -1.66
CA ARG A 166 26.40 7.69 -0.98
C ARG A 166 26.80 6.23 -0.80
N SER A 167 25.86 5.41 -0.38
CA SER A 167 26.13 3.99 -0.09
C SER A 167 24.84 3.16 -0.11
N TRP A 168 24.77 2.22 -1.01
CA TRP A 168 23.70 1.22 -1.02
C TRP A 168 23.70 0.36 0.25
N LEU A 169 24.88 -0.04 0.73
CA LEU A 169 24.98 -0.82 1.97
C LEU A 169 24.42 -0.06 3.16
N ALA A 170 24.72 1.25 3.29
CA ALA A 170 24.19 2.07 4.36
C ALA A 170 22.65 2.14 4.31
N LEU A 171 22.06 2.17 3.11
CA LEU A 171 20.61 2.15 2.91
C LEU A 171 20.00 0.86 3.45
N PHE A 172 20.57 -0.30 3.09
CA PHE A 172 20.09 -1.61 3.55
C PHE A 172 20.26 -1.79 5.07
N LEU A 173 21.39 -1.34 5.62
CA LEU A 173 21.66 -1.41 7.07
C LEU A 173 20.75 -0.46 7.86
N ALA A 174 20.42 0.71 7.34
CA ALA A 174 19.48 1.63 7.98
C ALA A 174 18.06 1.05 8.06
N ASP A 175 17.58 0.41 6.98
CA ASP A 175 16.30 -0.30 6.97
C ASP A 175 16.29 -1.45 8.00
N ALA A 176 17.34 -2.29 7.98
CA ALA A 176 17.53 -3.35 8.97
C ALA A 176 17.56 -2.81 10.41
N GLY A 177 18.26 -1.70 10.64
CA GLY A 177 18.40 -1.06 11.95
C GLY A 177 17.05 -0.58 12.51
N THR A 178 16.20 0.03 11.69
CA THR A 178 14.87 0.47 12.15
C THR A 178 13.94 -0.70 12.40
N MET A 179 14.02 -1.79 11.62
CA MET A 179 13.31 -3.03 11.91
C MET A 179 13.73 -3.62 13.26
N LEU A 180 15.04 -3.68 13.55
CA LEU A 180 15.57 -4.13 14.84
C LEU A 180 15.14 -3.22 15.99
N LEU A 181 15.13 -1.91 15.78
CA LEU A 181 14.66 -0.97 16.81
C LEU A 181 13.17 -1.17 17.08
N PHE A 182 12.36 -1.38 16.06
CA PHE A 182 10.95 -1.73 16.25
C PHE A 182 10.80 -3.09 16.96
N ALA A 183 11.59 -4.10 16.58
CA ALA A 183 11.60 -5.39 17.26
C ALA A 183 11.96 -5.25 18.76
N LEU A 184 12.94 -4.40 19.08
CA LEU A 184 13.33 -4.10 20.46
C LEU A 184 12.20 -3.44 21.24
N LEU A 185 11.46 -2.49 20.64
CA LEU A 185 10.28 -1.87 21.24
C LEU A 185 9.18 -2.90 21.50
N VAL A 186 8.90 -3.77 20.52
CA VAL A 186 7.95 -4.88 20.65
C VAL A 186 8.37 -5.81 21.78
N TRP A 187 9.64 -6.22 21.79
CA TRP A 187 10.17 -7.13 22.83
C TRP A 187 10.05 -6.57 24.24
N ARG A 188 10.34 -5.27 24.41
CA ARG A 188 10.35 -4.66 25.75
C ARG A 188 9.01 -4.13 26.22
N ARG A 189 8.12 -3.74 25.33
CA ARG A 189 6.94 -2.92 25.66
C ARG A 189 5.61 -3.52 25.23
N LEU A 190 5.57 -4.43 24.28
CA LEU A 190 4.33 -5.08 23.89
C LEU A 190 4.14 -6.37 24.68
N PRO A 191 3.03 -6.49 25.45
CA PRO A 191 2.61 -7.78 25.99
C PRO A 191 2.10 -8.67 24.87
N GLU A 192 2.00 -9.98 25.11
CA GLU A 192 1.23 -10.86 24.24
C GLU A 192 -0.26 -10.56 24.44
N THR A 193 -0.97 -10.30 23.32
CA THR A 193 -2.38 -9.91 23.34
C THR A 193 -3.31 -10.98 22.79
N ARG A 194 -2.78 -12.17 22.46
CA ARG A 194 -3.57 -13.29 21.94
C ARG A 194 -4.71 -13.63 22.91
N PRO A 195 -5.98 -13.59 22.45
CA PRO A 195 -7.10 -14.07 23.26
C PRO A 195 -6.96 -15.55 23.60
N ALA A 196 -7.45 -15.95 24.76
CA ALA A 196 -7.59 -17.37 25.09
C ALA A 196 -8.46 -18.08 24.04
N PRO A 197 -8.14 -19.34 23.66
CA PRO A 197 -8.94 -20.07 22.69
C PRO A 197 -10.40 -20.16 23.16
N SER A 198 -11.34 -19.56 22.42
CA SER A 198 -12.77 -19.74 22.66
C SER A 198 -13.31 -20.82 21.73
N ALA A 199 -14.11 -21.73 22.27
CA ALA A 199 -14.67 -22.89 21.57
C ALA A 199 -15.75 -22.53 20.52
N GLU A 200 -16.05 -21.25 20.27
CA GLU A 200 -17.28 -20.79 19.61
C GLU A 200 -17.16 -20.36 18.13
N THR A 201 -16.08 -20.60 17.43
CA THR A 201 -15.93 -20.09 16.05
C THR A 201 -15.73 -21.16 14.98
N ALA A 202 -16.63 -22.14 14.93
CA ALA A 202 -16.70 -23.10 13.81
C ALA A 202 -18.08 -23.12 13.12
N SER A 203 -18.71 -21.98 12.93
CA SER A 203 -19.82 -21.90 11.97
C SER A 203 -19.24 -21.84 10.56
N ALA A 204 -19.74 -22.70 9.66
CA ALA A 204 -19.33 -22.79 8.27
C ALA A 204 -19.67 -21.48 7.53
N VAL A 205 -18.79 -20.50 7.62
CA VAL A 205 -18.91 -19.25 6.87
C VAL A 205 -18.66 -19.56 5.38
N PRO A 206 -19.52 -19.13 4.41
CA PRO A 206 -19.35 -19.41 2.98
C PRO A 206 -17.95 -19.04 2.45
N GLY A 207 -17.34 -19.88 1.60
CA GLY A 207 -15.99 -19.68 1.08
C GLY A 207 -15.85 -18.43 0.17
N TYR A 208 -14.61 -18.15 -0.29
CA TYR A 208 -14.33 -17.10 -1.29
C TYR A 208 -15.14 -17.25 -2.58
N GLY A 209 -15.63 -18.47 -2.90
CA GLY A 209 -16.54 -18.70 -4.01
C GLY A 209 -17.79 -17.81 -3.99
N ALA A 210 -18.36 -17.56 -2.81
CA ALA A 210 -19.51 -16.66 -2.67
C ALA A 210 -19.16 -15.18 -2.98
N VAL A 211 -17.91 -14.75 -2.69
CA VAL A 211 -17.43 -13.40 -3.00
C VAL A 211 -17.26 -13.22 -4.51
N PHE A 212 -16.67 -14.20 -5.18
CA PHE A 212 -16.44 -14.14 -6.64
C PHE A 212 -17.70 -14.45 -7.45
N ALA A 213 -18.73 -15.06 -6.85
CA ALA A 213 -20.06 -15.19 -7.44
C ALA A 213 -20.81 -13.84 -7.53
N ASP A 214 -20.45 -12.86 -6.67
CA ASP A 214 -20.94 -11.49 -6.83
C ASP A 214 -20.27 -10.85 -8.06
N ARG A 215 -20.97 -10.91 -9.20
CA ARG A 215 -20.49 -10.40 -10.48
C ARG A 215 -20.17 -8.89 -10.44
N ARG A 216 -20.94 -8.12 -9.67
CA ARG A 216 -20.73 -6.67 -9.56
C ARG A 216 -19.44 -6.36 -8.81
N PHE A 217 -19.23 -7.02 -7.68
CA PHE A 217 -18.00 -6.90 -6.90
C PHE A 217 -16.79 -7.39 -7.69
N SER A 218 -16.90 -8.55 -8.37
CA SER A 218 -15.82 -9.11 -9.18
C SER A 218 -15.41 -8.21 -10.35
N LEU A 219 -16.37 -7.58 -11.03
CA LEU A 219 -16.08 -6.59 -12.08
C LEU A 219 -15.40 -5.35 -11.49
N TRP A 220 -15.91 -4.84 -10.36
CA TRP A 220 -15.26 -3.71 -9.68
C TRP A 220 -13.84 -4.07 -9.24
N LEU A 221 -13.63 -5.30 -8.73
CA LEU A 221 -12.32 -5.78 -8.31
C LEU A 221 -11.33 -5.86 -9.49
N ALA A 222 -11.79 -6.28 -10.67
CA ALA A 222 -10.97 -6.26 -11.88
C ALA A 222 -10.56 -4.83 -12.29
N LEU A 223 -11.48 -3.85 -12.20
CA LEU A 223 -11.17 -2.45 -12.43
C LEU A 223 -10.20 -1.89 -11.37
N HIS A 224 -10.30 -2.37 -10.13
CA HIS A 224 -9.36 -2.04 -9.07
C HIS A 224 -7.95 -2.61 -9.34
N VAL A 225 -7.86 -3.86 -9.83
CA VAL A 225 -6.57 -4.43 -10.26
C VAL A 225 -5.94 -3.58 -11.36
N ALA A 226 -6.74 -3.16 -12.36
CA ALA A 226 -6.25 -2.27 -13.42
C ALA A 226 -5.71 -0.93 -12.88
N PHE A 227 -6.44 -0.31 -11.93
CA PHE A 227 -5.95 0.86 -11.21
C PHE A 227 -4.64 0.58 -10.47
N ALA A 228 -4.59 -0.50 -9.69
CA ALA A 228 -3.42 -0.84 -8.89
C ALA A 228 -2.18 -1.17 -9.73
N LEU A 229 -2.36 -1.80 -10.91
CA LEU A 229 -1.28 -2.05 -11.87
C LEU A 229 -0.67 -0.75 -12.39
N VAL A 230 -1.49 0.26 -12.70
CA VAL A 230 -1.02 1.59 -13.11
C VAL A 230 -0.37 2.30 -11.92
N PHE A 231 -1.03 2.32 -10.78
CA PHE A 231 -0.55 3.02 -9.59
C PHE A 231 0.82 2.52 -9.12
N LEU A 232 1.05 1.22 -9.09
CA LEU A 232 2.30 0.63 -8.59
C LEU A 232 3.51 0.80 -9.53
N GLN A 233 3.34 1.42 -10.71
CA GLN A 233 4.47 1.72 -11.59
C GLN A 233 5.45 2.74 -10.99
N PHE A 234 5.04 3.52 -9.98
CA PHE A 234 5.93 4.51 -9.35
C PHE A 234 7.18 3.89 -8.74
N ALA A 235 7.04 2.71 -8.15
CA ALA A 235 8.09 2.11 -7.34
C ALA A 235 9.22 1.48 -8.16
N VAL A 236 8.92 1.01 -9.37
CA VAL A 236 9.90 0.29 -10.19
C VAL A 236 10.10 0.99 -11.54
N SER A 237 9.08 1.00 -12.40
CA SER A 237 9.23 1.60 -13.75
C SER A 237 9.50 3.10 -13.69
N GLY A 238 8.82 3.82 -12.79
CA GLY A 238 9.03 5.26 -12.60
C GLY A 238 10.44 5.60 -12.15
N THR A 239 10.97 4.85 -11.19
CA THR A 239 12.35 5.08 -10.69
C THR A 239 13.41 4.72 -11.74
N ILE A 240 13.20 3.65 -12.51
CA ILE A 240 14.08 3.28 -13.63
C ILE A 240 14.06 4.38 -14.71
N ASP A 241 12.88 4.88 -15.07
CA ASP A 241 12.72 5.91 -16.09
C ASP A 241 13.38 7.24 -15.67
N MET A 242 13.17 7.70 -14.41
CA MET A 242 13.87 8.85 -13.86
C MET A 242 15.38 8.67 -13.88
N SER A 243 15.88 7.49 -13.49
CA SER A 243 17.31 7.18 -13.53
C SER A 243 17.88 7.20 -14.96
N ARG A 244 17.16 6.71 -15.96
CA ARG A 244 17.53 6.77 -17.39
C ARG A 244 17.61 8.20 -17.93
N HIS A 245 16.81 9.12 -17.37
CA HIS A 245 16.89 10.55 -17.66
C HIS A 245 17.96 11.28 -16.80
N GLY A 246 18.83 10.56 -16.13
CA GLY A 246 19.97 11.12 -15.40
C GLY A 246 19.65 11.67 -14.01
N LEU A 247 18.47 11.43 -13.47
CA LEU A 247 18.16 11.82 -12.09
C LEU A 247 18.98 10.97 -11.11
N THR A 248 19.66 11.65 -10.18
CA THR A 248 20.34 10.98 -9.08
C THR A 248 19.35 10.33 -8.12
N PRO A 249 19.75 9.32 -7.33
CA PRO A 249 18.90 8.73 -6.31
C PRO A 249 18.29 9.77 -5.34
N THR A 250 19.06 10.82 -5.01
CA THR A 250 18.56 11.95 -4.21
C THR A 250 17.42 12.69 -4.90
N ALA A 251 17.55 13.01 -6.19
CA ALA A 251 16.51 13.69 -6.95
C ALA A 251 15.25 12.82 -7.06
N ILE A 252 15.40 11.51 -7.33
CA ILE A 252 14.32 10.53 -7.34
C ILE A 252 13.60 10.50 -5.99
N GLY A 253 14.36 10.42 -4.90
CA GLY A 253 13.80 10.41 -3.54
C GLY A 253 13.03 11.69 -3.21
N LEU A 254 13.51 12.86 -3.62
CA LEU A 254 12.80 14.13 -3.44
C LEU A 254 11.49 14.18 -4.23
N VAL A 255 11.51 13.74 -5.48
CA VAL A 255 10.28 13.65 -6.30
C VAL A 255 9.26 12.73 -5.63
N LEU A 256 9.68 11.55 -5.19
CA LEU A 256 8.77 10.58 -4.54
C LEU A 256 8.30 11.04 -3.16
N SER A 257 9.13 11.78 -2.42
CA SER A 257 8.76 12.32 -1.09
C SER A 257 7.59 13.29 -1.15
N MET A 258 7.41 13.98 -2.28
CA MET A 258 6.26 14.88 -2.50
C MET A 258 4.93 14.16 -2.37
N ASN A 259 4.85 12.89 -2.78
CA ASN A 259 3.66 12.06 -2.58
C ASN A 259 3.28 11.99 -1.09
N GLY A 260 4.21 11.57 -0.22
CA GLY A 260 3.94 11.46 1.22
C GLY A 260 3.56 12.79 1.87
N VAL A 261 4.24 13.89 1.49
CA VAL A 261 3.93 15.24 1.99
C VAL A 261 2.51 15.67 1.57
N LEU A 262 2.15 15.47 0.31
CA LEU A 262 0.83 15.82 -0.21
C LEU A 262 -0.28 15.00 0.44
N ILE A 263 -0.06 13.69 0.65
CA ILE A 263 -1.02 12.83 1.36
C ILE A 263 -1.27 13.39 2.75
N VAL A 264 -0.22 13.61 3.54
CA VAL A 264 -0.36 14.13 4.92
C VAL A 264 -1.08 15.48 4.96
N ALA A 265 -0.79 16.36 4.00
CA ALA A 265 -1.40 17.70 3.94
C ALA A 265 -2.86 17.69 3.48
N ILE A 266 -3.21 16.85 2.49
CA ILE A 266 -4.48 16.98 1.76
C ILE A 266 -5.50 15.91 2.19
N GLN A 267 -5.06 14.72 2.59
CA GLN A 267 -5.92 13.56 2.84
C GLN A 267 -7.11 13.83 3.79
N PRO A 268 -6.93 14.45 4.98
CA PRO A 268 -8.04 14.63 5.92
C PRO A 268 -9.17 15.51 5.33
N TRP A 269 -8.78 16.57 4.60
CA TRP A 269 -9.70 17.49 3.96
C TRP A 269 -10.37 16.86 2.72
N ALA A 270 -9.61 16.16 1.89
CA ALA A 270 -10.12 15.47 0.70
C ALA A 270 -11.14 14.40 1.07
N THR A 271 -10.80 13.52 2.02
CA THR A 271 -11.67 12.43 2.46
C THR A 271 -13.02 12.95 2.96
N SER A 272 -13.03 13.99 3.79
CA SER A 272 -14.26 14.54 4.35
C SER A 272 -15.22 15.14 3.31
N ARG A 273 -14.68 15.64 2.19
CA ARG A 273 -15.49 16.19 1.09
C ARG A 273 -15.89 15.14 0.06
N LEU A 274 -14.97 14.25 -0.30
CA LEU A 274 -15.18 13.26 -1.34
C LEU A 274 -16.10 12.12 -0.89
N SER A 275 -16.13 11.77 0.40
CA SER A 275 -17.05 10.78 0.95
C SER A 275 -18.54 11.14 0.81
N ARG A 276 -18.84 12.43 0.56
CA ARG A 276 -20.21 12.92 0.29
C ARG A 276 -20.62 12.82 -1.18
N ARG A 277 -19.72 12.41 -2.06
CA ARG A 277 -19.96 12.30 -3.51
C ARG A 277 -20.23 10.84 -3.90
N PRO A 278 -20.93 10.59 -5.02
CA PRO A 278 -21.14 9.23 -5.51
C PRO A 278 -19.80 8.51 -5.71
N PRO A 279 -19.56 7.33 -5.07
CA PRO A 279 -18.27 6.66 -5.10
C PRO A 279 -17.74 6.38 -6.51
N ALA A 280 -18.62 5.94 -7.43
CA ALA A 280 -18.23 5.64 -8.80
C ALA A 280 -17.63 6.84 -9.55
N ARG A 281 -18.18 8.05 -9.35
CA ARG A 281 -17.65 9.28 -9.96
C ARG A 281 -16.32 9.68 -9.37
N VAL A 282 -16.17 9.55 -8.04
CA VAL A 282 -14.91 9.86 -7.35
C VAL A 282 -13.81 8.89 -7.79
N LEU A 283 -14.09 7.59 -7.80
CA LEU A 283 -13.15 6.56 -8.21
C LEU A 283 -12.72 6.73 -9.67
N ALA A 284 -13.66 7.00 -10.57
CA ALA A 284 -13.35 7.23 -11.98
C ALA A 284 -12.47 8.48 -12.20
N ALA A 285 -12.81 9.60 -11.57
CA ALA A 285 -12.00 10.83 -11.66
C ALA A 285 -10.62 10.62 -11.04
N ALA A 286 -10.53 9.93 -9.92
CA ALA A 286 -9.29 9.58 -9.24
C ALA A 286 -8.40 8.67 -10.10
N THR A 287 -8.98 7.64 -10.72
CA THR A 287 -8.28 6.74 -11.65
C THR A 287 -7.76 7.50 -12.87
N LEU A 288 -8.56 8.41 -13.42
CA LEU A 288 -8.14 9.26 -14.53
C LEU A 288 -6.97 10.19 -14.14
N LEU A 289 -7.02 10.82 -12.96
CA LEU A 289 -5.92 11.64 -12.45
C LEU A 289 -4.61 10.83 -12.31
N VAL A 290 -4.71 9.61 -11.76
CA VAL A 290 -3.56 8.70 -11.70
C VAL A 290 -3.04 8.40 -13.11
N GLY A 291 -3.93 8.07 -14.04
CA GLY A 291 -3.58 7.80 -15.44
C GLY A 291 -2.94 9.00 -16.15
N VAL A 292 -3.48 10.20 -15.94
CA VAL A 292 -2.91 11.46 -16.51
C VAL A 292 -1.54 11.74 -15.91
N GLY A 293 -1.35 11.56 -14.60
CA GLY A 293 -0.06 11.72 -13.94
C GLY A 293 1.01 10.79 -14.55
N TYR A 294 0.71 9.48 -14.66
CA TYR A 294 1.65 8.53 -15.27
C TYR A 294 1.78 8.71 -16.78
N GLY A 295 0.68 9.02 -17.50
CA GLY A 295 0.75 9.38 -18.92
C GLY A 295 1.67 10.58 -19.18
N GLY A 296 1.71 11.53 -18.24
CA GLY A 296 2.62 12.67 -18.27
C GLY A 296 4.10 12.28 -18.25
N TYR A 297 4.48 11.13 -17.67
CA TYR A 297 5.86 10.62 -17.69
C TYR A 297 6.38 10.40 -19.12
N ALA A 298 5.50 10.15 -20.10
CA ALA A 298 5.88 10.05 -21.51
C ALA A 298 6.52 11.34 -22.06
N LEU A 299 6.31 12.47 -21.41
CA LEU A 299 6.80 13.80 -21.77
C LEU A 299 7.90 14.30 -20.83
N CYS A 300 8.15 13.60 -19.72
CA CYS A 300 9.14 14.01 -18.72
C CYS A 300 10.56 13.84 -19.27
N ARG A 301 11.41 14.82 -18.98
CA ARG A 301 12.85 14.80 -19.27
C ARG A 301 13.69 15.27 -18.10
N GLU A 302 13.13 16.10 -17.25
CA GLU A 302 13.79 16.73 -16.10
C GLU A 302 13.04 16.46 -14.81
N GLY A 303 13.71 16.59 -13.66
CA GLY A 303 13.13 16.26 -12.36
C GLY A 303 11.83 17.01 -12.03
N TRP A 304 11.70 18.27 -12.43
CA TRP A 304 10.50 19.07 -12.17
C TRP A 304 9.26 18.59 -12.97
N HIS A 305 9.46 18.00 -14.18
CA HIS A 305 8.36 17.37 -14.91
C HIS A 305 7.81 16.17 -14.13
N TYR A 306 8.70 15.31 -13.60
CA TYR A 306 8.31 14.18 -12.77
C TYR A 306 7.66 14.64 -11.46
N ALA A 307 8.15 15.73 -10.86
CA ALA A 307 7.56 16.33 -9.67
C ALA A 307 6.10 16.76 -9.92
N LEU A 308 5.85 17.48 -11.03
CA LEU A 308 4.51 17.91 -11.42
C LEU A 308 3.59 16.71 -11.68
N ALA A 309 4.06 15.72 -12.42
CA ALA A 309 3.31 14.49 -12.66
C ALA A 309 3.01 13.72 -11.36
N THR A 310 3.96 13.72 -10.40
CA THR A 310 3.77 13.15 -9.06
C THR A 310 2.65 13.87 -8.30
N VAL A 311 2.58 15.20 -8.35
CA VAL A 311 1.46 15.93 -7.76
C VAL A 311 0.13 15.47 -8.35
N VAL A 312 0.04 15.32 -9.67
CA VAL A 312 -1.20 14.94 -10.36
C VAL A 312 -1.67 13.55 -9.94
N TRP A 313 -0.80 12.52 -10.01
CA TRP A 313 -1.23 11.18 -9.64
C TRP A 313 -1.46 11.02 -8.13
N THR A 314 -0.75 11.80 -7.29
CA THR A 314 -1.00 11.80 -5.85
C THR A 314 -2.40 12.34 -5.50
N LEU A 315 -2.89 13.37 -6.20
CA LEU A 315 -4.27 13.85 -6.02
C LEU A 315 -5.28 12.75 -6.35
N GLY A 316 -5.01 11.94 -7.37
CA GLY A 316 -5.81 10.76 -7.69
C GLY A 316 -5.76 9.70 -6.57
N GLU A 317 -4.57 9.38 -6.05
CA GLU A 317 -4.39 8.44 -4.95
C GLU A 317 -5.17 8.86 -3.69
N VAL A 318 -5.00 10.11 -3.27
CA VAL A 318 -5.69 10.70 -2.11
C VAL A 318 -7.20 10.57 -2.21
N ALA A 319 -7.74 10.70 -3.42
CA ALA A 319 -9.17 10.53 -3.67
C ALA A 319 -9.59 9.06 -3.74
N TYR A 320 -8.77 8.19 -4.33
CA TYR A 320 -9.12 6.81 -4.62
C TYR A 320 -9.16 5.92 -3.37
N LEU A 321 -8.06 5.87 -2.61
CA LEU A 321 -7.86 4.82 -1.60
C LEU A 321 -8.91 4.80 -0.48
N PRO A 322 -9.31 5.93 0.14
CA PRO A 322 -10.33 5.92 1.18
C PRO A 322 -11.71 5.50 0.64
N ILE A 323 -12.05 6.00 -0.56
CA ILE A 323 -13.35 5.74 -1.17
C ILE A 323 -13.47 4.28 -1.63
N ALA A 324 -12.39 3.70 -2.18
CA ALA A 324 -12.35 2.28 -2.55
C ALA A 324 -12.54 1.38 -1.33
N SER A 325 -11.82 1.64 -0.23
CA SER A 325 -11.96 0.87 1.01
C SER A 325 -13.37 0.98 1.61
N ALA A 326 -13.96 2.18 1.59
CA ALA A 326 -15.33 2.40 2.06
C ALA A 326 -16.36 1.66 1.19
N LEU A 327 -16.19 1.69 -0.15
CA LEU A 327 -17.06 0.99 -1.09
C LEU A 327 -17.03 -0.53 -0.87
N VAL A 328 -15.85 -1.12 -0.64
CA VAL A 328 -15.74 -2.56 -0.32
C VAL A 328 -16.51 -2.90 0.95
N ALA A 329 -16.39 -2.07 1.99
CA ALA A 329 -17.12 -2.27 3.24
C ALA A 329 -18.64 -2.15 3.08
N GLU A 330 -19.10 -1.26 2.16
CA GLU A 330 -20.52 -1.06 1.84
C GLU A 330 -21.09 -2.19 0.99
N LEU A 331 -20.33 -2.72 0.01
CA LEU A 331 -20.75 -3.81 -0.86
C LEU A 331 -20.81 -5.16 -0.12
N ALA A 332 -20.04 -5.30 0.94
CA ALA A 332 -19.89 -6.57 1.65
C ALA A 332 -21.10 -6.87 2.54
N PRO A 333 -21.81 -8.02 2.34
CA PRO A 333 -22.76 -8.53 3.32
C PRO A 333 -22.10 -8.69 4.69
N ALA A 334 -22.85 -8.45 5.77
CA ALA A 334 -22.31 -8.43 7.14
C ALA A 334 -21.48 -9.68 7.48
N GLN A 335 -21.92 -10.86 7.03
CA GLN A 335 -21.29 -12.15 7.27
C GLN A 335 -20.03 -12.39 6.43
N LEU A 336 -19.86 -11.63 5.32
CA LEU A 336 -18.78 -11.82 4.34
C LEU A 336 -17.78 -10.65 4.31
N ARG A 337 -17.93 -9.64 5.19
CA ARG A 337 -17.07 -8.43 5.22
C ARG A 337 -15.58 -8.75 5.21
N GLY A 338 -15.15 -9.69 6.03
CA GLY A 338 -13.73 -10.10 6.07
C GLY A 338 -13.25 -10.67 4.74
N ARG A 339 -14.08 -11.42 4.02
CA ARG A 339 -13.73 -12.01 2.72
C ARG A 339 -13.70 -11.01 1.57
N TYR A 340 -14.62 -10.03 1.57
CA TYR A 340 -14.58 -8.93 0.60
C TYR A 340 -13.31 -8.08 0.79
N GLN A 341 -12.94 -7.78 2.04
CA GLN A 341 -11.68 -7.11 2.36
C GLN A 341 -10.45 -7.97 2.00
N GLY A 342 -10.55 -9.29 2.21
CA GLY A 342 -9.52 -10.24 1.81
C GLY A 342 -9.33 -10.27 0.29
N ALA A 343 -10.41 -10.29 -0.50
CA ALA A 343 -10.36 -10.22 -1.96
C ALA A 343 -9.79 -8.88 -2.46
N TYR A 344 -10.14 -7.77 -1.81
CA TYR A 344 -9.55 -6.46 -2.08
C TYR A 344 -8.03 -6.43 -1.80
N SER A 345 -7.61 -7.01 -0.67
CA SER A 345 -6.19 -7.14 -0.35
C SER A 345 -5.45 -8.07 -1.32
N LEU A 346 -6.10 -9.15 -1.76
CA LEU A 346 -5.55 -10.04 -2.77
C LEU A 346 -5.33 -9.33 -4.11
N ALA A 347 -6.26 -8.46 -4.52
CA ALA A 347 -6.10 -7.64 -5.73
C ALA A 347 -4.86 -6.74 -5.67
N TRP A 348 -4.58 -6.12 -4.52
CA TRP A 348 -3.33 -5.41 -4.27
C TRP A 348 -2.11 -6.32 -4.34
N GLY A 349 -2.19 -7.53 -3.76
CA GLY A 349 -1.13 -8.53 -3.82
C GLY A 349 -0.81 -8.94 -5.26
N VAL A 350 -1.83 -9.23 -6.06
CA VAL A 350 -1.68 -9.55 -7.50
C VAL A 350 -1.02 -8.40 -8.24
N ALA A 351 -1.49 -7.18 -8.04
CA ALA A 351 -0.93 -6.00 -8.68
C ALA A 351 0.53 -5.74 -8.26
N SER A 352 0.88 -5.97 -6.98
CA SER A 352 2.26 -5.80 -6.49
C SER A 352 3.24 -6.85 -7.01
N CYS A 353 2.75 -7.98 -7.51
CA CYS A 353 3.57 -8.94 -8.26
C CYS A 353 3.66 -8.57 -9.74
N LEU A 354 2.52 -8.24 -10.37
CA LEU A 354 2.45 -8.04 -11.81
C LEU A 354 3.01 -6.69 -12.27
N ALA A 355 2.75 -5.61 -11.53
CA ALA A 355 3.20 -4.27 -11.96
C ALA A 355 4.73 -4.15 -12.07
N PRO A 356 5.53 -4.62 -11.08
CA PRO A 356 6.99 -4.63 -11.19
C PRO A 356 7.51 -5.55 -12.30
N ALA A 357 6.81 -6.64 -12.63
CA ALA A 357 7.20 -7.54 -13.70
C ALA A 357 6.88 -6.96 -15.09
N LEU A 358 5.67 -6.46 -15.28
CA LEU A 358 5.17 -6.02 -16.59
C LEU A 358 5.74 -4.66 -17.01
N GLY A 359 5.77 -3.69 -16.09
CA GLY A 359 6.18 -2.33 -16.44
C GLY A 359 7.61 -2.23 -16.96
N PRO A 360 8.63 -2.74 -16.24
CA PRO A 360 10.00 -2.74 -16.74
C PRO A 360 10.21 -3.59 -17.98
N ALA A 361 9.46 -4.68 -18.17
CA ALA A 361 9.49 -5.49 -19.39
C ALA A 361 9.01 -4.68 -20.60
N VAL A 362 7.90 -3.93 -20.47
CA VAL A 362 7.42 -3.01 -21.50
C VAL A 362 8.41 -1.88 -21.71
N LEU A 363 8.99 -1.32 -20.62
CA LEU A 363 9.99 -0.25 -20.67
C LEU A 363 11.27 -0.69 -21.43
N GLU A 364 11.66 -1.95 -21.29
CA GLU A 364 12.83 -2.52 -21.98
C GLU A 364 12.52 -2.83 -23.44
N ALA A 365 11.38 -3.49 -23.72
CA ALA A 365 11.03 -3.96 -25.04
C ALA A 365 10.53 -2.85 -25.98
N LEU A 366 9.74 -1.90 -25.48
CA LEU A 366 9.04 -0.90 -26.28
C LEU A 366 9.45 0.55 -25.95
N GLY A 367 10.18 0.74 -24.84
CA GLY A 367 10.59 2.06 -24.37
C GLY A 367 9.58 2.72 -23.40
N ALA A 368 9.95 3.90 -22.89
CA ALA A 368 9.19 4.62 -21.87
C ALA A 368 7.83 5.13 -22.39
N ARG A 369 7.81 5.71 -23.60
CA ARG A 369 6.60 6.34 -24.13
C ARG A 369 5.41 5.38 -24.28
N PRO A 370 5.56 4.17 -24.88
CA PRO A 370 4.48 3.17 -24.92
C PRO A 370 4.01 2.71 -23.55
N LEU A 371 4.91 2.55 -22.57
CA LEU A 371 4.55 2.20 -21.19
C LEU A 371 3.61 3.24 -20.59
N TRP A 372 4.01 4.51 -20.62
CA TRP A 372 3.26 5.57 -19.96
C TRP A 372 1.95 5.91 -20.68
N VAL A 373 1.93 5.86 -22.00
CA VAL A 373 0.69 5.97 -22.78
C VAL A 373 -0.22 4.77 -22.49
N GLY A 374 0.32 3.57 -22.38
CA GLY A 374 -0.42 2.37 -21.97
C GLY A 374 -1.06 2.52 -20.58
N CYS A 375 -0.33 3.07 -19.60
CA CYS A 375 -0.88 3.39 -18.29
C CYS A 375 -2.07 4.35 -18.35
N LEU A 376 -1.98 5.41 -19.18
CA LEU A 376 -3.09 6.34 -19.41
C LEU A 376 -4.31 5.64 -20.02
N LEU A 377 -4.09 4.81 -21.03
CA LEU A 377 -5.19 4.09 -21.72
C LEU A 377 -5.87 3.08 -20.78
N VAL A 378 -5.09 2.32 -19.98
CA VAL A 378 -5.63 1.40 -18.98
C VAL A 378 -6.43 2.16 -17.92
N ALA A 379 -5.91 3.29 -17.43
CA ALA A 379 -6.60 4.12 -16.46
C ALA A 379 -7.90 4.72 -17.04
N LEU A 380 -7.89 5.15 -18.30
CA LEU A 380 -9.08 5.65 -19.00
C LEU A 380 -10.15 4.55 -19.11
N ALA A 381 -9.76 3.36 -19.55
CA ALA A 381 -10.66 2.21 -19.66
C ALA A 381 -11.26 1.83 -18.29
N ALA A 382 -10.42 1.81 -17.24
CA ALA A 382 -10.86 1.54 -15.87
C ALA A 382 -11.83 2.63 -15.36
N ALA A 383 -11.54 3.91 -15.62
CA ALA A 383 -12.41 5.02 -15.23
C ALA A 383 -13.80 4.93 -15.90
N VAL A 384 -13.83 4.65 -17.21
CA VAL A 384 -15.08 4.43 -17.95
C VAL A 384 -15.85 3.23 -17.39
N GLY A 385 -15.16 2.12 -17.11
CA GLY A 385 -15.75 0.94 -16.48
C GLY A 385 -16.37 1.23 -15.11
N GLN A 386 -15.68 2.01 -14.27
CA GLN A 386 -16.19 2.43 -12.95
C GLN A 386 -17.45 3.29 -13.07
N LEU A 387 -17.52 4.22 -14.05
CA LEU A 387 -18.71 5.02 -14.31
C LEU A 387 -19.87 4.17 -14.80
N ALA A 388 -19.62 3.22 -15.73
CA ALA A 388 -20.64 2.31 -16.25
C ALA A 388 -21.24 1.44 -15.12
N LEU A 389 -20.37 0.90 -14.24
CA LEU A 389 -20.79 0.08 -13.11
C LEU A 389 -21.62 0.90 -12.09
N GLY A 390 -21.26 2.16 -11.87
CA GLY A 390 -22.00 3.09 -11.00
C GLY A 390 -23.39 3.40 -11.52
N ARG A 391 -23.54 3.68 -12.81
CA ARG A 391 -24.85 3.93 -13.46
C ARG A 391 -25.79 2.72 -13.39
N ALA A 392 -25.23 1.53 -13.57
CA ALA A 392 -25.98 0.28 -13.45
C ALA A 392 -26.51 0.06 -12.02
N ARG A 393 -25.81 0.56 -10.99
CA ARG A 393 -26.25 0.53 -9.59
C ARG A 393 -27.38 1.53 -9.32
N GLU A 394 -27.25 2.76 -9.80
CA GLU A 394 -28.28 3.79 -9.65
C GLU A 394 -29.61 3.37 -10.33
N GLY A 395 -29.54 2.76 -11.52
CA GLY A 395 -30.72 2.26 -12.26
C GLY A 395 -31.45 1.13 -11.55
N SER A 396 -30.74 0.19 -10.90
CA SER A 396 -31.36 -0.90 -10.13
C SER A 396 -32.09 -0.41 -8.89
N GLN A 397 -31.57 0.60 -8.20
CA GLN A 397 -32.20 1.15 -6.99
C GLN A 397 -33.45 1.99 -7.29
N VAL A 398 -33.54 2.56 -8.48
CA VAL A 398 -34.75 3.29 -8.94
C VAL A 398 -35.89 2.32 -9.28
N GLY A 399 -35.58 1.12 -9.81
CA GLY A 399 -36.57 0.08 -10.13
C GLY A 399 -37.14 -0.63 -8.89
N GLU A 400 -36.48 -0.59 -7.74
CA GLU A 400 -36.92 -1.22 -6.48
C GLU A 400 -37.69 -0.27 -5.54
N ARG A 401 -37.91 0.98 -5.91
CA ARG A 401 -38.78 1.86 -5.09
C ARG A 401 -40.22 1.34 -5.19
N PRO A 402 -40.85 0.94 -4.06
CA PRO A 402 -42.28 0.57 -4.10
C PRO A 402 -43.07 1.76 -4.63
N ALA A 403 -44.03 1.46 -5.49
CA ALA A 403 -45.00 2.43 -6.02
C ALA A 403 -45.57 3.24 -4.83
N PRO A 404 -45.75 4.57 -4.96
CA PRO A 404 -46.38 5.35 -3.91
C PRO A 404 -47.74 4.74 -3.60
N TYR A 405 -47.92 4.39 -2.32
CA TYR A 405 -49.15 3.82 -1.81
C TYR A 405 -50.28 4.78 -2.18
N ALA A 406 -51.06 4.42 -3.20
CA ALA A 406 -52.36 5.04 -3.47
C ALA A 406 -53.28 4.55 -2.35
N GLY A 407 -53.35 5.31 -1.27
CA GLY A 407 -54.32 5.09 -0.20
C GLY A 407 -55.77 5.17 -0.72
N PRO A 408 -56.72 4.46 -0.05
CA PRO A 408 -58.10 4.44 -0.42
C PRO A 408 -58.75 5.81 -0.31
#